data_e2da2a523224bb8157a563da8dbf158e
#
_entry.id   e2da2a523224bb8157a563da8dbf158e
#
_cell.length_a   1.000
_cell.length_b   1.000
_cell.length_c   1.000
_cell.angle_alpha   90.00
_cell.angle_beta   90.00
_cell.angle_gamma   90.00
#
_symmetry.space_group_name_H-M   'P 1'
#
loop_
_entity.id
_entity.type
_entity.pdbx_description
1 polymer ?
#
loop_
_entity_poly.entity_id
_entity_poly.type
_entity_poly.pdbx_seq_one_letter_code
_entity_poly.pdbx_strand_id
1 'polypeptide(L)'
;MAYQPIENYGIIGNMRTVALIGMNGSIDWYCYPHFDSPSIFGAILDDNKGGRFQIQAVGEDVRHKQLYLPSTNILVTRFLLRDGIAELEDFMPVGLPPDSRWYRHLYRRIRCVKGSVRISLTCRPAFDYGRQGHDTVIDASGALFTSSRLNIALIGNVPLSEDGQGGVGGEFRLEEGQSKVFLLTPHNEEACVPCAPTEQEA
;
A
#
# COMPACT_ATOMS: atom_id res chain seq x y z
N MET A 1 -12.90 -12.98 6.23
CA MET A 1 -11.95 -13.80 5.44
C MET A 1 -11.13 -14.64 6.40
N ALA A 2 -10.61 -15.78 5.98
CA ALA A 2 -9.66 -16.51 6.82
C ALA A 2 -8.31 -15.80 6.81
N TYR A 3 -7.61 -15.76 7.95
CA TYR A 3 -6.24 -15.26 8.02
C TYR A 3 -5.34 -16.03 7.05
N GLN A 4 -4.39 -15.33 6.44
CA GLN A 4 -3.40 -16.01 5.61
C GLN A 4 -2.40 -16.78 6.50
N PRO A 5 -1.91 -17.94 6.04
CA PRO A 5 -0.76 -18.61 6.68
C PRO A 5 0.45 -17.68 6.75
N ILE A 6 1.24 -17.78 7.81
CA ILE A 6 2.38 -16.87 8.04
C ILE A 6 3.45 -16.97 6.95
N GLU A 7 3.60 -18.13 6.34
CA GLU A 7 4.50 -18.38 5.21
C GLU A 7 4.10 -17.64 3.93
N ASN A 8 2.89 -17.09 3.87
CA ASN A 8 2.40 -16.28 2.75
C ASN A 8 2.70 -14.78 2.90
N TYR A 9 3.52 -14.41 3.88
CA TYR A 9 3.93 -13.01 4.06
C TYR A 9 5.38 -12.79 3.68
N GLY A 10 5.61 -11.79 2.82
CA GLY A 10 6.91 -11.17 2.62
C GLY A 10 7.08 -9.93 3.50
N ILE A 11 8.31 -9.50 3.68
CA ILE A 11 8.68 -8.38 4.56
C ILE A 11 9.37 -7.31 3.74
N ILE A 12 8.95 -6.05 3.89
CA ILE A 12 9.72 -4.89 3.43
C ILE A 12 10.02 -3.98 4.62
N GLY A 13 11.12 -3.25 4.56
CA GLY A 13 11.51 -2.35 5.64
C GLY A 13 12.67 -1.44 5.27
N ASN A 14 12.91 -0.44 6.12
CA ASN A 14 13.95 0.57 5.94
C ASN A 14 14.87 0.69 7.17
N MET A 15 14.98 -0.39 7.97
CA MET A 15 15.75 -0.46 9.22
C MET A 15 15.18 0.39 10.38
N ARG A 16 14.05 1.07 10.19
CA ARG A 16 13.30 1.81 11.23
C ARG A 16 11.94 1.21 11.50
N THR A 17 11.32 0.74 10.44
CA THR A 17 10.02 0.08 10.50
C THR A 17 9.94 -1.03 9.46
N VAL A 18 8.90 -1.84 9.55
CA VAL A 18 8.65 -3.00 8.70
C VAL A 18 7.18 -3.09 8.36
N ALA A 19 6.89 -3.55 7.14
CA ALA A 19 5.54 -3.95 6.74
C ALA A 19 5.51 -5.42 6.33
N LEU A 20 4.43 -6.13 6.69
CA LEU A 20 4.15 -7.50 6.25
C LEU A 20 3.17 -7.46 5.07
N ILE A 21 3.60 -8.04 3.96
CA ILE A 21 2.87 -8.07 2.69
C ILE A 21 2.40 -9.48 2.41
N GLY A 22 1.10 -9.69 2.43
CA GLY A 22 0.50 -10.98 2.05
C GLY A 22 0.61 -11.26 0.54
N MET A 23 0.62 -12.54 0.16
CA MET A 23 0.65 -12.96 -1.26
C MET A 23 -0.54 -12.42 -2.08
N ASN A 24 -1.61 -12.00 -1.43
CA ASN A 24 -2.76 -11.32 -2.05
C ASN A 24 -2.54 -9.81 -2.26
N GLY A 25 -1.32 -9.29 -2.02
CA GLY A 25 -0.98 -7.89 -2.18
C GLY A 25 -1.49 -6.98 -1.05
N SER A 26 -1.87 -7.54 0.11
CA SER A 26 -2.32 -6.78 1.27
C SER A 26 -1.18 -6.50 2.24
N ILE A 27 -1.04 -5.25 2.67
CA ILE A 27 -0.26 -4.89 3.86
C ILE A 27 -1.15 -5.11 5.06
N ASP A 28 -0.88 -6.14 5.84
CA ASP A 28 -1.69 -6.54 7.00
C ASP A 28 -1.03 -6.18 8.33
N TRP A 29 0.20 -5.70 8.29
CA TRP A 29 0.93 -5.15 9.42
C TRP A 29 1.84 -4.01 9.00
N TYR A 30 1.74 -2.88 9.68
CA TYR A 30 2.63 -1.74 9.49
C TYR A 30 2.56 -0.81 10.70
N CYS A 31 3.69 -0.64 11.40
CA CYS A 31 3.88 0.34 12.46
C CYS A 31 4.63 1.55 11.91
N TYR A 32 4.30 2.76 12.38
CA TYR A 32 4.93 3.97 11.90
C TYR A 32 5.04 5.01 13.03
N PRO A 33 6.14 5.75 13.16
CA PRO A 33 7.33 5.77 12.27
C PRO A 33 8.39 4.71 12.59
N HIS A 34 8.26 3.95 13.67
CA HIS A 34 9.26 2.98 14.14
C HIS A 34 8.61 1.63 14.43
N PHE A 35 9.44 0.59 14.65
CA PHE A 35 8.99 -0.76 14.99
C PHE A 35 8.09 -0.84 16.22
N ASP A 36 8.36 -0.01 17.22
CA ASP A 36 7.65 0.06 18.50
C ASP A 36 6.52 1.10 18.52
N SER A 37 6.30 1.79 17.40
CA SER A 37 5.20 2.74 17.25
C SER A 37 3.86 2.03 17.10
N PRO A 38 2.74 2.69 17.43
CA PRO A 38 1.41 2.15 17.15
C PRO A 38 1.22 1.77 15.68
N SER A 39 0.45 0.72 15.42
CA SER A 39 0.19 0.29 14.05
C SER A 39 -0.74 1.24 13.30
N ILE A 40 -0.51 1.34 11.98
CA ILE A 40 -1.44 1.95 11.02
C ILE A 40 -2.30 0.87 10.38
N PHE A 41 -1.69 -0.29 10.08
CA PHE A 41 -2.38 -1.49 9.61
C PHE A 41 -2.08 -2.63 10.58
N GLY A 42 -3.10 -3.39 10.94
CA GLY A 42 -3.01 -4.47 11.91
C GLY A 42 -4.01 -5.60 11.62
N ALA A 43 -4.39 -5.82 10.34
CA ALA A 43 -5.32 -6.86 9.93
C ALA A 43 -4.85 -8.27 10.32
N ILE A 44 -3.55 -8.48 10.51
CA ILE A 44 -3.00 -9.75 11.04
C ILE A 44 -3.48 -10.06 12.46
N LEU A 45 -3.85 -9.04 13.25
CA LEU A 45 -4.37 -9.20 14.61
C LEU A 45 -5.90 -9.30 14.62
N ASP A 46 -6.57 -8.49 13.79
CA ASP A 46 -8.03 -8.47 13.66
C ASP A 46 -8.39 -8.12 12.22
N ASP A 47 -8.88 -9.10 11.47
CA ASP A 47 -9.24 -8.97 10.05
C ASP A 47 -10.33 -7.91 9.79
N ASN A 48 -11.21 -7.66 10.77
CA ASN A 48 -12.31 -6.72 10.62
C ASN A 48 -11.95 -5.28 11.02
N LYS A 49 -11.16 -5.12 12.11
CA LYS A 49 -10.87 -3.81 12.72
C LYS A 49 -9.45 -3.33 12.49
N GLY A 50 -8.53 -4.22 12.15
CA GLY A 50 -7.10 -3.93 12.08
C GLY A 50 -6.68 -3.05 10.91
N GLY A 51 -7.54 -2.88 9.92
CA GLY A 51 -7.20 -2.09 8.72
C GLY A 51 -6.12 -2.74 7.85
N ARG A 52 -6.08 -2.35 6.58
CA ARG A 52 -5.11 -2.85 5.60
C ARG A 52 -4.94 -1.91 4.42
N PHE A 53 -3.85 -2.10 3.67
CA PHE A 53 -3.69 -1.52 2.36
C PHE A 53 -3.47 -2.62 1.32
N GLN A 54 -4.49 -2.91 0.53
CA GLN A 54 -4.46 -3.99 -0.46
C GLN A 54 -4.48 -3.44 -1.88
N ILE A 55 -3.63 -3.99 -2.74
CA ILE A 55 -3.65 -3.84 -4.20
C ILE A 55 -3.62 -5.24 -4.78
N GLN A 56 -4.67 -5.63 -5.49
CA GLN A 56 -4.82 -6.99 -6.01
C GLN A 56 -5.39 -7.02 -7.42
N ALA A 57 -5.08 -8.06 -8.16
CA ALA A 57 -5.76 -8.33 -9.41
C ALA A 57 -7.15 -8.94 -9.16
N VAL A 58 -8.14 -8.49 -9.96
CA VAL A 58 -9.51 -8.96 -9.90
C VAL A 58 -9.78 -9.94 -11.02
N GLY A 59 -10.14 -11.18 -10.68
CA GLY A 59 -10.44 -12.23 -11.64
C GLY A 59 -10.76 -13.56 -10.97
N GLU A 60 -11.16 -14.54 -11.79
CA GLU A 60 -11.32 -15.92 -11.36
C GLU A 60 -9.96 -16.62 -11.34
N ASP A 61 -9.74 -17.51 -10.37
CA ASP A 61 -8.55 -18.36 -10.25
C ASP A 61 -7.20 -17.62 -10.30
N VAL A 62 -7.12 -16.42 -9.69
CA VAL A 62 -5.86 -15.68 -9.61
C VAL A 62 -4.83 -16.48 -8.80
N ARG A 63 -3.71 -16.84 -9.45
CA ARG A 63 -2.58 -17.47 -8.77
C ARG A 63 -1.56 -16.41 -8.38
N HIS A 64 -0.94 -16.62 -7.24
CA HIS A 64 0.01 -15.68 -6.66
C HIS A 64 1.41 -16.30 -6.58
N LYS A 65 2.43 -15.48 -6.82
CA LYS A 65 3.83 -15.79 -6.50
C LYS A 65 4.46 -14.57 -5.87
N GLN A 66 5.32 -14.79 -4.88
CA GLN A 66 6.04 -13.72 -4.21
C GLN A 66 7.53 -14.01 -4.19
N LEU A 67 8.35 -13.03 -4.50
CA LEU A 67 9.81 -13.13 -4.54
C LEU A 67 10.45 -11.76 -4.33
N TYR A 68 11.69 -11.74 -3.88
CA TYR A 68 12.49 -10.51 -3.88
C TYR A 68 13.27 -10.37 -5.19
N LEU A 69 13.41 -9.14 -5.67
CA LEU A 69 14.37 -8.88 -6.74
C LEU A 69 15.79 -9.13 -6.21
N PRO A 70 16.65 -9.81 -7.01
CA PRO A 70 18.00 -10.15 -6.55
C PRO A 70 18.79 -8.96 -6.05
N SER A 71 19.41 -9.10 -4.87
CA SER A 71 20.25 -8.08 -4.22
C SER A 71 19.52 -6.77 -3.87
N THR A 72 18.20 -6.82 -3.67
CA THR A 72 17.39 -5.67 -3.28
C THR A 72 16.45 -6.00 -2.11
N ASN A 73 15.86 -4.97 -1.50
CA ASN A 73 14.75 -5.09 -0.56
C ASN A 73 13.37 -4.91 -1.23
N ILE A 74 13.31 -5.05 -2.56
CA ILE A 74 12.08 -4.93 -3.33
C ILE A 74 11.36 -6.28 -3.36
N LEU A 75 10.18 -6.33 -2.80
CA LEU A 75 9.30 -7.50 -2.84
C LEU A 75 8.38 -7.41 -4.04
N VAL A 76 8.34 -8.45 -4.86
CA VAL A 76 7.45 -8.54 -6.02
C VAL A 76 6.38 -9.59 -5.74
N THR A 77 5.12 -9.15 -5.77
CA THR A 77 3.96 -10.04 -5.78
C THR A 77 3.40 -10.13 -7.19
N ARG A 78 3.45 -11.32 -7.79
CA ARG A 78 2.97 -11.56 -9.15
C ARG A 78 1.58 -12.17 -9.12
N PHE A 79 0.65 -11.56 -9.84
CA PHE A 79 -0.71 -12.04 -10.06
C PHE A 79 -0.79 -12.68 -11.44
N LEU A 80 -1.11 -13.96 -11.49
CA LEU A 80 -1.23 -14.75 -12.72
C LEU A 80 -2.70 -15.03 -12.97
N LEU A 81 -3.24 -14.43 -14.01
CA LEU A 81 -4.60 -14.62 -14.48
C LEU A 81 -4.59 -15.33 -15.84
N ARG A 82 -5.75 -15.80 -16.28
CA ARG A 82 -5.91 -16.41 -17.59
C ARG A 82 -5.54 -15.43 -18.73
N ASP A 83 -5.96 -14.17 -18.60
CA ASP A 83 -5.88 -13.18 -19.68
C ASP A 83 -4.78 -12.12 -19.43
N GLY A 84 -3.99 -12.25 -18.35
CA GLY A 84 -2.95 -11.28 -18.07
C GLY A 84 -2.07 -11.62 -16.87
N ILE A 85 -0.98 -10.86 -16.77
CA ILE A 85 -0.02 -10.95 -15.68
C ILE A 85 0.22 -9.53 -15.14
N ALA A 86 0.04 -9.34 -13.84
CA ALA A 86 0.44 -8.12 -13.17
C ALA A 86 1.50 -8.39 -12.09
N GLU A 87 2.36 -7.41 -11.86
CA GLU A 87 3.38 -7.42 -10.80
C GLU A 87 3.22 -6.20 -9.91
N LEU A 88 3.11 -6.45 -8.61
CA LEU A 88 3.12 -5.43 -7.57
C LEU A 88 4.50 -5.45 -6.91
N GLU A 89 5.21 -4.34 -7.02
CA GLU A 89 6.51 -4.12 -6.41
C GLU A 89 6.32 -3.25 -5.17
N ASP A 90 6.73 -3.77 -4.02
CA ASP A 90 6.62 -3.12 -2.73
C ASP A 90 8.01 -2.90 -2.15
N PHE A 91 8.30 -1.67 -1.72
CA PHE A 91 9.57 -1.36 -1.06
C PHE A 91 9.50 -0.11 -0.19
N MET A 92 10.46 0.01 0.70
CA MET A 92 10.81 1.24 1.42
C MET A 92 12.26 1.61 1.08
N PRO A 93 12.56 2.89 0.78
CA PRO A 93 13.93 3.32 0.48
C PRO A 93 14.88 3.03 1.64
N VAL A 94 16.09 2.57 1.31
CA VAL A 94 17.21 2.34 2.25
C VAL A 94 18.44 3.10 1.81
N GLY A 95 19.34 3.39 2.75
CA GLY A 95 20.61 4.06 2.44
C GLY A 95 20.49 5.56 2.13
N LEU A 96 19.32 6.15 2.30
CA LEU A 96 19.12 7.60 2.17
C LEU A 96 19.54 8.32 3.47
N PRO A 97 19.95 9.60 3.39
CA PRO A 97 20.17 10.43 4.57
C PRO A 97 18.91 10.47 5.46
N PRO A 98 19.06 10.49 6.80
CA PRO A 98 17.92 10.45 7.73
C PRO A 98 16.95 11.63 7.60
N ASP A 99 17.40 12.76 7.07
CA ASP A 99 16.65 13.98 6.79
C ASP A 99 15.98 13.98 5.41
N SER A 100 16.27 12.98 4.58
CA SER A 100 15.61 12.85 3.28
C SER A 100 14.10 12.63 3.46
N ARG A 101 13.30 13.45 2.79
CA ARG A 101 11.83 13.31 2.77
C ARG A 101 11.40 11.92 2.27
N TRP A 102 12.15 11.33 1.35
CA TRP A 102 11.86 10.03 0.72
C TRP A 102 12.04 8.84 1.67
N TYR A 103 12.79 9.01 2.74
CA TYR A 103 13.10 7.94 3.70
C TYR A 103 11.86 7.42 4.46
N ARG A 104 10.80 8.23 4.54
CA ARG A 104 9.59 7.91 5.31
C ARG A 104 8.47 7.31 4.47
N HIS A 105 8.75 7.03 3.19
CA HIS A 105 7.74 6.61 2.24
C HIS A 105 7.71 5.09 2.09
N LEU A 106 6.49 4.55 1.90
CA LEU A 106 6.27 3.20 1.43
C LEU A 106 5.76 3.29 0.00
N TYR A 107 6.47 2.64 -0.92
CA TYR A 107 6.17 2.62 -2.35
C TYR A 107 5.50 1.32 -2.74
N ARG A 108 4.47 1.42 -3.58
CA ARG A 108 3.78 0.29 -4.19
C ARG A 108 3.58 0.59 -5.67
N ARG A 109 4.27 -0.14 -6.55
CA ARG A 109 4.12 0.00 -7.99
C ARG A 109 3.45 -1.24 -8.57
N ILE A 110 2.27 -1.08 -9.16
CA ILE A 110 1.60 -2.14 -9.92
C ILE A 110 1.79 -1.93 -11.41
N ARG A 111 2.22 -2.96 -12.14
CA ARG A 111 2.36 -2.93 -13.59
C ARG A 111 1.69 -4.14 -14.24
N CYS A 112 1.13 -3.96 -15.43
CA CYS A 112 0.70 -5.06 -16.27
C CYS A 112 1.87 -5.53 -17.14
N VAL A 113 2.31 -6.76 -16.92
CA VAL A 113 3.45 -7.38 -17.66
C VAL A 113 2.99 -8.00 -18.96
N LYS A 114 1.76 -8.52 -19.00
CA LYS A 114 1.19 -9.17 -20.18
C LYS A 114 -0.33 -9.03 -20.18
N GLY A 115 -0.88 -8.77 -21.36
CA GLY A 115 -2.33 -8.72 -21.59
C GLY A 115 -3.00 -7.52 -20.95
N SER A 116 -4.12 -7.74 -20.27
CA SER A 116 -4.90 -6.70 -19.60
C SER A 116 -5.40 -7.20 -18.26
N VAL A 117 -5.21 -6.40 -17.20
CA VAL A 117 -5.56 -6.79 -15.83
C VAL A 117 -6.39 -5.72 -15.16
N ARG A 118 -7.52 -6.11 -14.57
CA ARG A 118 -8.30 -5.26 -13.67
C ARG A 118 -7.70 -5.34 -12.27
N ILE A 119 -7.47 -4.18 -11.67
CA ILE A 119 -6.88 -4.02 -10.34
C ILE A 119 -7.91 -3.40 -9.41
N SER A 120 -7.98 -3.94 -8.19
CA SER A 120 -8.71 -3.34 -7.07
C SER A 120 -7.71 -2.84 -6.04
N LEU A 121 -7.95 -1.63 -5.55
CA LEU A 121 -7.21 -1.00 -4.46
C LEU A 121 -8.17 -0.77 -3.30
N THR A 122 -7.72 -1.07 -2.09
CA THR A 122 -8.39 -0.70 -0.82
C THR A 122 -7.33 -0.22 0.16
N CYS A 123 -7.51 0.97 0.72
CA CYS A 123 -6.67 1.49 1.79
C CYS A 123 -7.55 1.93 2.95
N ARG A 124 -7.46 1.22 4.07
CA ARG A 124 -8.23 1.46 5.28
C ARG A 124 -7.28 1.46 6.48
N PRO A 125 -6.74 2.62 6.85
CA PRO A 125 -5.94 2.72 8.07
C PRO A 125 -6.81 2.44 9.32
N ALA A 126 -6.15 1.86 10.33
CA ALA A 126 -6.74 1.60 11.64
C ALA A 126 -5.72 2.01 12.71
N PHE A 127 -5.62 3.32 12.93
CA PHE A 127 -4.61 3.93 13.78
C PHE A 127 -4.67 3.39 15.21
N ASP A 128 -3.49 3.30 15.84
CA ASP A 128 -3.32 2.84 17.21
C ASP A 128 -4.00 1.47 17.44
N TYR A 129 -3.68 0.49 16.58
CA TYR A 129 -4.26 -0.87 16.62
C TYR A 129 -5.80 -0.87 16.49
N GLY A 130 -6.35 0.05 15.70
CA GLY A 130 -7.79 0.20 15.53
C GLY A 130 -8.54 0.87 16.70
N ARG A 131 -7.81 1.48 17.63
CA ARG A 131 -8.38 2.17 18.81
C ARG A 131 -8.67 3.63 18.55
N GLN A 132 -8.04 4.24 17.55
CA GLN A 132 -8.17 5.65 17.23
C GLN A 132 -8.93 5.87 15.92
N GLY A 133 -9.98 6.70 15.97
CA GLY A 133 -10.68 7.16 14.78
C GLY A 133 -9.86 8.18 13.98
N HIS A 134 -10.26 8.40 12.73
CA HIS A 134 -9.68 9.38 11.83
C HIS A 134 -10.74 9.94 10.88
N ASP A 135 -10.45 11.09 10.29
CA ASP A 135 -11.19 11.67 9.19
C ASP A 135 -10.50 11.35 7.85
N THR A 136 -11.29 11.22 6.80
CA THR A 136 -10.80 10.92 5.45
C THR A 136 -11.20 12.02 4.48
N VAL A 137 -10.23 12.54 3.73
CA VAL A 137 -10.44 13.50 2.66
C VAL A 137 -9.88 12.94 1.37
N ILE A 138 -10.65 13.01 0.28
CA ILE A 138 -10.25 12.51 -1.05
C ILE A 138 -10.17 13.68 -2.00
N ASP A 139 -9.12 13.73 -2.81
CA ASP A 139 -8.98 14.65 -3.93
C ASP A 139 -8.38 13.95 -5.17
N ALA A 140 -8.05 14.74 -6.20
CA ALA A 140 -7.49 14.21 -7.45
C ALA A 140 -6.10 13.57 -7.28
N SER A 141 -5.38 13.86 -6.20
CA SER A 141 -4.03 13.34 -5.90
C SER A 141 -4.06 12.05 -5.08
N GLY A 142 -5.20 11.74 -4.43
CA GLY A 142 -5.33 10.55 -3.59
C GLY A 142 -6.23 10.75 -2.37
N ALA A 143 -5.80 10.28 -1.19
CA ALA A 143 -6.55 10.38 0.04
C ALA A 143 -5.66 10.79 1.22
N LEU A 144 -6.19 11.63 2.10
CA LEU A 144 -5.58 12.02 3.38
C LEU A 144 -6.41 11.45 4.53
N PHE A 145 -5.73 10.75 5.43
CA PHE A 145 -6.30 10.21 6.66
C PHE A 145 -5.73 10.98 7.85
N THR A 146 -6.60 11.73 8.54
CA THR A 146 -6.20 12.62 9.63
C THR A 146 -6.62 12.06 10.98
N SER A 147 -5.67 11.79 11.85
CA SER A 147 -5.92 11.36 13.22
C SER A 147 -5.32 12.37 14.22
N SER A 148 -5.63 12.24 15.52
CA SER A 148 -5.14 13.17 16.53
C SER A 148 -3.61 13.13 16.73
N ARG A 149 -2.92 12.11 16.23
CA ARG A 149 -1.46 11.90 16.45
C ARG A 149 -0.65 11.77 15.17
N LEU A 150 -1.28 11.33 14.10
CA LEU A 150 -0.58 11.00 12.88
C LEU A 150 -1.50 11.20 11.67
N ASN A 151 -1.03 11.94 10.68
CA ASN A 151 -1.71 12.07 9.41
C ASN A 151 -0.93 11.28 8.35
N ILE A 152 -1.65 10.50 7.55
CA ILE A 152 -1.08 9.67 6.48
C ILE A 152 -1.78 10.01 5.18
N ALA A 153 -0.99 10.28 4.15
CA ALA A 153 -1.49 10.45 2.80
C ALA A 153 -1.22 9.20 1.95
N LEU A 154 -2.24 8.77 1.23
CA LEU A 154 -2.14 7.86 0.10
C LEU A 154 -2.14 8.69 -1.17
N ILE A 155 -1.00 8.77 -1.85
CA ILE A 155 -0.85 9.48 -3.12
C ILE A 155 -0.92 8.47 -4.26
N GLY A 156 -1.76 8.76 -5.27
CA GLY A 156 -1.88 7.89 -6.44
C GLY A 156 -2.90 8.43 -7.43
N ASN A 157 -2.57 8.41 -8.70
CA ASN A 157 -3.44 8.94 -9.76
C ASN A 157 -4.43 7.88 -10.25
N VAL A 158 -5.41 7.55 -9.41
CA VAL A 158 -6.56 6.69 -9.74
C VAL A 158 -7.80 7.26 -9.07
N PRO A 159 -9.00 7.08 -9.66
CA PRO A 159 -10.22 7.45 -8.99
C PRO A 159 -10.39 6.66 -7.70
N LEU A 160 -10.60 7.37 -6.59
CA LEU A 160 -10.87 6.80 -5.27
C LEU A 160 -12.27 7.21 -4.80
N SER A 161 -12.90 6.36 -4.01
CA SER A 161 -14.15 6.64 -3.31
C SER A 161 -14.06 6.12 -1.88
N GLU A 162 -14.82 6.72 -0.98
CA GLU A 162 -14.95 6.22 0.39
C GLU A 162 -15.58 4.83 0.40
N ASP A 163 -15.09 3.96 1.28
CA ASP A 163 -15.60 2.60 1.45
C ASP A 163 -16.72 2.51 2.51
N GLY A 164 -17.11 3.63 3.12
CA GLY A 164 -18.10 3.71 4.19
C GLY A 164 -17.62 3.21 5.55
N GLN A 165 -16.34 2.89 5.69
CA GLN A 165 -15.72 2.40 6.93
C GLN A 165 -14.45 3.20 7.29
N GLY A 166 -14.35 4.44 6.80
CA GLY A 166 -13.22 5.32 7.03
C GLY A 166 -12.03 5.08 6.10
N GLY A 167 -12.13 4.13 5.19
CA GLY A 167 -11.12 3.85 4.17
C GLY A 167 -11.53 4.35 2.79
N VAL A 168 -10.65 4.12 1.82
CA VAL A 168 -10.89 4.42 0.42
C VAL A 168 -10.66 3.19 -0.45
N GLY A 169 -11.36 3.13 -1.57
CA GLY A 169 -11.22 2.08 -2.56
C GLY A 169 -11.33 2.61 -3.98
N GLY A 170 -10.84 1.83 -4.92
CA GLY A 170 -10.93 2.13 -6.34
C GLY A 170 -10.63 0.91 -7.20
N GLU A 171 -11.17 0.90 -8.40
CA GLU A 171 -10.85 -0.10 -9.43
C GLU A 171 -10.36 0.60 -10.70
N PHE A 172 -9.38 0.01 -11.34
CA PHE A 172 -8.84 0.48 -12.60
C PHE A 172 -8.31 -0.68 -13.44
N ARG A 173 -8.09 -0.45 -14.71
CA ARG A 173 -7.55 -1.41 -15.65
C ARG A 173 -6.16 -0.98 -16.09
N LEU A 174 -5.26 -1.94 -16.23
CA LEU A 174 -3.95 -1.77 -16.83
C LEU A 174 -3.83 -2.66 -18.06
N GLU A 175 -3.38 -2.07 -19.15
CA GLU A 175 -2.96 -2.78 -20.35
C GLU A 175 -1.45 -3.08 -20.29
N GLU A 176 -0.99 -4.01 -21.14
CA GLU A 176 0.42 -4.41 -21.20
C GLU A 176 1.37 -3.20 -21.28
N GLY A 177 2.37 -3.18 -20.42
CA GLY A 177 3.35 -2.10 -20.28
C GLY A 177 2.90 -0.93 -19.41
N GLN A 178 1.62 -0.81 -19.08
CA GLN A 178 1.14 0.25 -18.19
C GLN A 178 1.44 -0.04 -16.71
N SER A 179 1.68 1.03 -15.96
CA SER A 179 1.89 0.96 -14.51
C SER A 179 1.23 2.13 -13.78
N LYS A 180 1.02 1.94 -12.48
CA LYS A 180 0.61 2.96 -11.52
C LYS A 180 1.47 2.85 -10.27
N VAL A 181 1.79 4.00 -9.69
CA VAL A 181 2.57 4.09 -8.45
C VAL A 181 1.67 4.68 -7.37
N PHE A 182 1.74 4.07 -6.20
CA PHE A 182 1.09 4.54 -4.98
C PHE A 182 2.15 4.79 -3.92
N LEU A 183 1.99 5.88 -3.22
CA LEU A 183 2.88 6.29 -2.16
C LEU A 183 2.08 6.44 -0.86
N LEU A 184 2.48 5.75 0.18
CA LEU A 184 1.98 5.98 1.53
C LEU A 184 3.03 6.78 2.29
N THR A 185 2.65 7.96 2.78
CA THR A 185 3.57 8.92 3.37
C THR A 185 2.96 9.65 4.56
N PRO A 186 3.73 10.00 5.61
CA PRO A 186 3.25 10.91 6.62
C PRO A 186 2.98 12.29 6.02
N HIS A 187 1.98 12.97 6.55
CA HIS A 187 1.60 14.30 6.13
C HIS A 187 1.49 15.22 7.37
N ASN A 188 2.19 16.35 7.34
CA ASN A 188 2.25 17.28 8.46
C ASN A 188 1.45 18.56 8.23
N GLU A 189 0.87 18.76 7.02
CA GLU A 189 0.07 19.92 6.67
C GLU A 189 -1.42 19.57 6.77
N GLU A 190 -2.22 20.51 7.26
CA GLU A 190 -3.67 20.31 7.38
C GLU A 190 -4.36 20.47 6.02
N ALA A 191 -5.28 19.55 5.72
CA ALA A 191 -6.37 19.68 4.74
C ALA A 191 -6.05 19.58 3.24
N CYS A 192 -4.87 19.13 2.79
CA CYS A 192 -4.62 18.91 1.36
C CYS A 192 -3.81 17.62 1.16
N VAL A 193 -4.22 16.79 0.19
CA VAL A 193 -3.38 15.64 -0.21
C VAL A 193 -2.14 16.16 -0.92
N PRO A 194 -0.92 15.76 -0.54
CA PRO A 194 0.30 16.22 -1.19
C PRO A 194 0.31 15.82 -2.67
N CYS A 195 0.75 16.72 -3.54
CA CYS A 195 0.92 16.40 -4.96
C CYS A 195 1.88 15.25 -5.18
N ALA A 196 1.56 14.37 -6.12
CA ALA A 196 2.47 13.31 -6.53
C ALA A 196 3.82 13.89 -6.99
N PRO A 197 4.96 13.24 -6.69
CA PRO A 197 6.24 13.65 -7.23
C PRO A 197 6.19 13.62 -8.77
N THR A 198 6.79 14.62 -9.41
CA THR A 198 6.90 14.65 -10.86
C THR A 198 7.81 13.52 -11.33
N GLU A 199 7.62 13.01 -12.56
CA GLU A 199 8.42 11.92 -13.15
C GLU A 199 9.95 12.17 -13.14
N GLN A 200 10.38 13.43 -12.93
CA GLN A 200 11.79 13.80 -12.80
C GLN A 200 12.37 13.60 -11.39
N GLU A 201 11.53 13.34 -10.38
CA GLU A 201 11.94 13.17 -8.99
C GLU A 201 11.80 11.71 -8.50
N ALA A 202 11.29 10.81 -9.33
CA ALA A 202 11.11 9.38 -9.07
C ALA A 202 12.24 8.55 -9.73
#